data_0252d38fe592c2c9981f6aec4ece366c
#
_entry.id   0252d38fe592c2c9981f6aec4ece366c
#
_cell.length_a   1.000
_cell.length_b   1.000
_cell.length_c   1.000
_cell.angle_alpha   90.00
_cell.angle_beta   90.00
_cell.angle_gamma   90.00
#
_symmetry.space_group_name_H-M   'P 1'
#
loop_
_entity.id
_entity.type
_entity.pdbx_description
1 polymer ?
#
loop_
_entity_poly.entity_id
_entity_poly.type
_entity_poly.pdbx_seq_one_letter_code
_entity_poly.pdbx_strand_id
1 'polypeptide(L)' 'RLSDAQLGRLYKKAEAAGMSRERTDARILEKYKKQDPATLTRQEYDEICNSLDAAAAQHNQQGGQA' A
#
# COMPACT_ATOMS: atom_id res chain seq x y z
N ARG A 1 8.26 -13.97 4.98
CA ARG A 1 8.69 -12.57 4.93
C ARG A 1 8.67 -12.06 3.49
N LEU A 2 8.16 -10.86 3.29
CA LEU A 2 8.06 -10.29 1.95
C LEU A 2 9.46 -10.01 1.39
N SER A 3 9.60 -10.22 0.07
CA SER A 3 10.85 -9.91 -0.62
C SER A 3 10.95 -8.41 -0.90
N ASP A 4 12.14 -7.95 -1.24
CA ASP A 4 12.35 -6.55 -1.61
C ASP A 4 11.49 -6.17 -2.82
N ALA A 5 11.31 -7.09 -3.76
CA ALA A 5 10.47 -6.86 -4.93
C ALA A 5 9.01 -6.66 -4.52
N GLN A 6 8.52 -7.46 -3.58
CA GLN A 6 7.15 -7.33 -3.08
C GLN A 6 6.96 -6.01 -2.34
N LEU A 7 7.92 -5.63 -1.51
CA LEU A 7 7.86 -4.35 -0.81
C LEU A 7 7.88 -3.18 -1.78
N GLY A 8 8.75 -3.26 -2.78
CA GLY A 8 8.81 -2.21 -3.81
C GLY A 8 7.48 -2.05 -4.52
N ARG A 9 6.83 -3.17 -4.85
CA ARG A 9 5.52 -3.15 -5.49
C ARG A 9 4.48 -2.49 -4.59
N LEU A 10 4.48 -2.83 -3.31
CA LEU A 10 3.55 -2.28 -2.35
C LEU A 10 3.69 -0.75 -2.26
N TYR A 11 4.91 -0.27 -2.11
CA TYR A 11 5.14 1.18 -2.01
C TYR A 11 4.83 1.91 -3.31
N LYS A 12 5.05 1.26 -4.44
CA LYS A 12 4.71 1.84 -5.72
C LYS A 12 3.20 2.00 -5.87
N LYS A 13 2.45 1.00 -5.42
CA LYS A 13 0.98 1.09 -5.39
C LYS A 13 0.51 2.19 -4.45
N ALA A 14 1.15 2.32 -3.30
CA ALA A 14 0.83 3.38 -2.35
C ALA A 14 1.09 4.76 -2.95
N GLU A 15 2.20 4.92 -3.64
CA GLU A 15 2.53 6.16 -4.32
C GLU A 15 1.47 6.52 -5.35
N ALA A 16 1.02 5.55 -6.14
CA ALA A 16 -0.04 5.76 -7.12
C ALA A 16 -1.36 6.16 -6.46
N ALA A 17 -1.57 5.74 -5.21
CA ALA A 17 -2.74 6.11 -4.43
C ALA A 17 -2.58 7.45 -3.70
N GLY A 18 -1.47 8.15 -3.91
CA GLY A 18 -1.20 9.43 -3.27
C GLY A 18 -0.69 9.33 -1.85
N MET A 19 -0.17 8.18 -1.46
CA MET A 19 0.35 7.96 -0.10
C MET A 19 1.87 7.93 -0.11
N SER A 20 2.47 8.66 0.82
CA SER A 20 3.92 8.60 1.03
C SER A 20 4.29 7.27 1.69
N ARG A 21 5.57 6.94 1.66
CA ARG A 21 6.07 5.76 2.31
C ARG A 21 5.78 5.78 3.81
N GLU A 22 5.97 6.92 4.43
CA GLU A 22 5.72 7.09 5.86
C GLU A 22 4.25 6.85 6.21
N ARG A 23 3.33 7.39 5.40
CA ARG A 23 1.91 7.18 5.62
C ARG A 23 1.52 5.73 5.41
N THR A 24 2.14 5.08 4.45
CA THR A 24 1.91 3.67 4.18
C THR A 24 2.34 2.82 5.37
N ASP A 25 3.52 3.08 5.90
CA ASP A 25 4.03 2.35 7.07
C ASP A 25 3.13 2.59 8.28
N ALA A 26 2.68 3.82 8.49
CA ALA A 26 1.77 4.14 9.59
C ALA A 26 0.45 3.41 9.46
N ARG A 27 -0.07 3.29 8.25
CA ARG A 27 -1.32 2.56 8.01
C ARG A 27 -1.16 1.07 8.27
N ILE A 28 -0.04 0.50 7.88
CA ILE A 28 0.26 -0.91 8.14
C ILE A 28 0.33 -1.15 9.64
N LEU A 29 1.01 -0.27 10.36
CA LEU A 29 1.10 -0.38 11.82
C LEU A 29 -0.28 -0.29 12.46
N GLU A 30 -1.09 0.65 12.02
CA GLU A 30 -2.42 0.84 12.58
C GLU A 30 -3.34 -0.34 12.29
N LYS A 31 -3.34 -0.82 11.05
CA LYS A 31 -4.27 -1.86 10.61
C LYS A 31 -3.82 -3.26 11.01
N TYR A 32 -2.54 -3.55 10.88
CA TYR A 32 -2.00 -4.90 11.09
C TYR A 32 -1.12 -5.02 12.32
N LYS A 33 -0.84 -3.91 13.01
CA LYS A 33 0.00 -3.88 14.21
C LYS A 33 1.41 -4.39 13.91
N LYS A 34 1.92 -4.11 12.72
CA LYS A 34 3.26 -4.53 12.32
C LYS A 34 4.11 -3.32 11.97
N GLN A 35 5.23 -3.17 12.66
CA GLN A 35 6.14 -2.06 12.41
C GLN A 35 6.95 -2.26 11.14
N ASP A 36 7.24 -3.52 10.82
CA ASP A 36 8.02 -3.85 9.64
C ASP A 36 7.11 -4.43 8.57
N PRO A 37 6.89 -3.71 7.45
CA PRO A 37 6.00 -4.21 6.40
C PRO A 37 6.44 -5.56 5.82
N ALA A 38 7.72 -5.89 5.91
CA ALA A 38 8.21 -7.19 5.43
C ALA A 38 7.66 -8.35 6.22
N THR A 39 7.13 -8.11 7.42
CA THR A 39 6.56 -9.15 8.27
C THR A 39 5.08 -9.41 7.97
N LEU A 40 4.48 -8.68 7.05
CA LEU A 40 3.11 -8.96 6.61
C LEU A 40 3.01 -10.37 6.06
N THR A 41 1.91 -11.06 6.36
CA THR A 41 1.62 -12.34 5.72
C THR A 41 1.24 -12.08 4.28
N ARG A 42 1.27 -13.16 3.47
CA ARG A 42 0.86 -13.05 2.07
C ARG A 42 -0.58 -12.55 1.95
N GLN A 43 -1.45 -13.03 2.82
CA GLN A 43 -2.84 -12.61 2.83
C GLN A 43 -2.98 -11.12 3.14
N GLU A 44 -2.25 -10.65 4.15
CA GLU A 44 -2.24 -9.24 4.51
C GLU A 44 -1.67 -8.38 3.39
N TYR A 45 -0.61 -8.86 2.76
CA TYR A 45 -0.01 -8.16 1.63
C TYR A 45 -1.00 -8.02 0.48
N ASP A 46 -1.67 -9.11 0.11
CA ASP A 46 -2.67 -9.08 -0.96
C ASP A 46 -3.81 -8.13 -0.62
N GLU A 47 -4.26 -8.16 0.62
CA GLU A 47 -5.35 -7.30 1.08
C GLU A 47 -4.99 -5.82 0.98
N ILE A 48 -3.81 -5.44 1.45
CA ILE A 48 -3.40 -4.04 1.40
C ILE A 48 -3.13 -3.60 -0.03
N CYS A 49 -2.57 -4.48 -0.86
CA CYS A 49 -2.37 -4.15 -2.27
C CYS A 49 -3.70 -3.90 -2.98
N ASN A 50 -4.71 -4.71 -2.70
CA ASN A 50 -6.04 -4.51 -3.27
C ASN A 50 -6.64 -3.18 -2.81
N SER A 51 -6.47 -2.83 -1.54
CA SER A 51 -6.94 -1.56 -1.01
C SER A 51 -6.25 -0.38 -1.69
N LEU A 52 -4.94 -0.51 -1.89
CA LEU A 52 -4.17 0.55 -2.56
C LEU A 52 -4.56 0.69 -4.02
N ASP A 53 -4.82 -0.42 -4.69
CA ASP A 53 -5.26 -0.38 -6.08
C ASP A 53 -6.61 0.33 -6.20
N ALA A 54 -7.53 0.04 -5.28
CA ALA A 54 -8.84 0.71 -5.26
C ALA A 54 -8.69 2.20 -4.98
N ALA A 55 -7.83 2.56 -4.06
CA ALA A 55 -7.57 3.97 -3.74
C ALA A 55 -6.92 4.69 -4.91
N ALA A 56 -5.99 4.02 -5.60
CA ALA A 56 -5.34 4.60 -6.77
C ALA A 56 -6.33 4.83 -7.91
N ALA A 57 -7.27 3.90 -8.10
CA ALA A 57 -8.29 4.05 -9.13
C ALA A 57 -9.16 5.27 -8.87
N GLN A 58 -9.55 5.50 -7.62
CA GLN A 58 -10.32 6.69 -7.26
C GLN A 58 -9.51 7.97 -7.40
N HIS A 59 -8.26 7.93 -6.99
CA HIS A 59 -7.37 9.07 -7.09
C HIS A 59 -7.16 9.45 -8.55
N ASN A 60 -6.95 8.47 -9.41
CA ASN A 60 -6.75 8.70 -10.84
C ASN A 60 -8.01 9.23 -11.49
N GLN A 61 -9.18 8.75 -11.09
CA GLN A 61 -10.44 9.25 -11.62
C GLN A 61 -10.63 10.73 -11.30
N GLN A 62 -10.31 11.12 -10.08
CA GLN A 62 -10.40 12.53 -9.69
C GLN A 62 -9.45 13.37 -10.51
N GLY A 63 -8.24 12.91 -10.70
CA GLY A 63 -7.25 13.59 -11.52
C GLY A 63 -7.69 13.68 -12.97
N GLY A 64 -8.28 12.60 -13.47
CA GLY A 64 -8.73 12.54 -14.87
C GLY A 64 -9.89 13.45 -15.18
N GLN A 65 -10.68 13.79 -14.18
CA GLN A 65 -11.84 14.67 -14.37
C GLN A 65 -11.49 16.14 -14.23
N ALA A 66 -10.34 16.40 -13.69
CA ALA A 66 -9.90 17.77 -13.58
C ALA A 66 -9.38 18.29 -14.89
#